data_e1aea11185375f8b763d730ceb0905cb
#
_entry.id   e1aea11185375f8b763d730ceb0905cb
#
_cell.length_a   1.000
_cell.length_b   1.000
_cell.length_c   1.000
_cell.angle_alpha   90.00
_cell.angle_beta   90.00
_cell.angle_gamma   90.00
#
_symmetry.space_group_name_H-M   'P 1'
#
loop_
_entity.id
_entity.type
_entity.pdbx_description
1 polymer ?
#
loop_
_entity_poly.entity_id
_entity_poly.type
_entity_poly.pdbx_seq_one_letter_code
_entity_poly.pdbx_strand_id
1 'polypeptide(L)' 'MIETRQTEAFVEWLGGLRDRKAVQRIVDRILRIANGNLGDVEPVGEGVSEARIHYGPGYRLYFVRRGEELIILLCGGG' A
#
# COMPACT_ATOMS: atom_id res chain seq x y z
N MET A 1 -10.92 1.54 -12.26
CA MET A 1 -9.91 1.08 -11.29
C MET A 1 -8.53 1.16 -11.92
N ILE A 2 -7.57 1.72 -11.19
CA ILE A 2 -6.19 1.80 -11.64
C ILE A 2 -5.52 0.45 -11.44
N GLU A 3 -4.74 0.00 -12.41
CA GLU A 3 -3.99 -1.25 -12.27
C GLU A 3 -3.00 -1.14 -11.12
N THR A 4 -2.86 -2.19 -10.31
CA THR A 4 -1.85 -2.27 -9.27
C THR A 4 -0.88 -3.38 -9.57
N ARG A 5 0.41 -3.14 -9.28
CA ARG A 5 1.45 -4.15 -9.36
C ARG A 5 2.18 -4.22 -8.04
N GLN A 6 2.68 -5.39 -7.71
CA GLN A 6 3.38 -5.65 -6.46
C GLN A 6 4.80 -6.08 -6.77
N THR A 7 5.76 -5.47 -6.09
CA THR A 7 7.13 -5.94 -6.14
C THR A 7 7.25 -7.22 -5.31
N GLU A 8 8.32 -7.96 -5.54
CA GLU A 8 8.61 -9.16 -4.76
C GLU A 8 8.75 -8.82 -3.28
N ALA A 9 9.39 -7.70 -2.95
CA ALA A 9 9.52 -7.24 -1.58
C ALA A 9 8.16 -7.01 -0.92
N PHE A 10 7.21 -6.43 -1.64
CA PHE A 10 5.87 -6.21 -1.11
C PHE A 10 5.15 -7.53 -0.87
N VAL A 11 5.22 -8.45 -1.83
CA VAL A 11 4.58 -9.77 -1.72
C VAL A 11 5.11 -10.53 -0.50
N GLU A 12 6.43 -10.52 -0.31
CA GLU A 12 7.05 -11.19 0.83
C GLU A 12 6.63 -10.57 2.16
N TRP A 13 6.61 -9.24 2.23
CA TRP A 13 6.19 -8.55 3.43
C TRP A 13 4.74 -8.90 3.80
N LEU A 14 3.84 -8.79 2.84
CA LEU A 14 2.42 -9.06 3.07
C LEU A 14 2.19 -10.52 3.46
N GLY A 15 2.86 -11.44 2.75
CA GLY A 15 2.75 -12.88 3.02
C GLY A 15 3.30 -13.29 4.37
N GLY A 16 4.20 -12.49 4.95
CA GLY A 16 4.78 -12.77 6.27
C GLY A 16 3.95 -12.27 7.44
N LEU A 17 2.90 -11.51 7.18
CA LEU A 17 2.04 -10.99 8.26
C LEU A 17 1.14 -12.09 8.78
N ARG A 18 1.11 -12.26 10.10
CA ARG A 18 0.30 -13.30 10.75
C ARG A 18 -1.11 -12.84 11.09
N ASP A 19 -1.29 -11.54 11.32
CA ASP A 19 -2.58 -10.98 11.67
C ASP A 19 -3.45 -10.85 10.41
N ARG A 20 -4.45 -11.73 10.30
CA ARG A 20 -5.34 -11.76 9.13
C ARG A 20 -6.17 -10.48 8.98
N LYS A 21 -6.54 -9.87 10.10
CA LYS A 21 -7.28 -8.60 10.05
C LYS A 21 -6.40 -7.48 9.51
N ALA A 22 -5.12 -7.49 9.87
CA ALA A 22 -4.17 -6.54 9.33
C ALA A 22 -4.04 -6.70 7.82
N VAL A 23 -3.89 -7.93 7.34
CA VAL A 23 -3.81 -8.23 5.90
C VAL A 23 -5.05 -7.68 5.20
N GLN A 24 -6.22 -7.93 5.75
CA GLN A 24 -7.47 -7.45 5.14
C GLN A 24 -7.53 -5.93 5.10
N ARG A 25 -7.10 -5.25 6.16
CA ARG A 25 -7.04 -3.79 6.18
C ARG A 25 -6.10 -3.23 5.12
N ILE A 26 -4.97 -3.90 4.92
CA ILE A 26 -3.99 -3.52 3.91
C ILE A 26 -4.57 -3.70 2.51
N VAL A 27 -5.18 -4.85 2.24
CA VAL A 27 -5.80 -5.13 0.94
C VAL A 27 -6.92 -4.13 0.65
N ASP A 28 -7.76 -3.84 1.63
CA ASP A 28 -8.83 -2.86 1.47
C ASP A 28 -8.28 -1.48 1.12
N ARG A 29 -7.17 -1.08 1.75
CA ARG A 29 -6.54 0.20 1.44
C ARG A 29 -6.00 0.22 0.01
N ILE A 30 -5.40 -0.87 -0.43
CA ILE A 30 -4.88 -0.99 -1.80
C ILE A 30 -6.02 -0.83 -2.80
N LEU A 31 -7.16 -1.45 -2.55
CA LEU A 31 -8.34 -1.31 -3.41
C LEU A 31 -8.86 0.13 -3.45
N ARG A 32 -8.86 0.81 -2.32
CA ARG A 32 -9.27 2.22 -2.26
C ARG A 32 -8.32 3.11 -3.06
N ILE A 33 -7.02 2.88 -2.91
CA ILE A 33 -6.02 3.61 -3.67
C ILE A 33 -6.21 3.38 -5.17
N ALA A 34 -6.46 2.14 -5.56
CA ALA A 34 -6.70 1.79 -6.96
C ALA A 34 -7.97 2.46 -7.52
N ASN A 35 -8.92 2.79 -6.66
CA ASN A 35 -10.15 3.49 -7.04
C ASN A 35 -10.04 5.02 -6.89
N GLY A 36 -8.85 5.54 -6.59
CA GLY A 36 -8.61 6.97 -6.47
C GLY A 36 -8.87 7.54 -5.08
N ASN A 37 -9.26 6.72 -4.10
CA ASN A 37 -9.50 7.14 -2.73
C ASN A 37 -8.27 6.86 -1.89
N LEU A 38 -7.37 7.83 -1.78
CA LEU A 38 -6.05 7.60 -1.18
C LEU A 38 -6.08 7.43 0.35
N GLY A 39 -6.95 8.16 1.04
CA GLY A 39 -6.95 8.15 2.50
C GLY A 39 -5.74 8.90 3.07
N ASP A 40 -5.19 8.39 4.17
CA ASP A 40 -4.05 9.00 4.86
C ASP A 40 -2.75 8.67 4.11
N VAL A 41 -2.36 9.54 3.19
CA VAL A 41 -1.18 9.36 2.32
C VAL A 41 -0.34 10.62 2.35
N GLU A 42 0.98 10.45 2.44
CA GLU A 42 1.94 11.55 2.35
C GLU A 42 3.06 11.23 1.36
N PRO A 43 3.51 12.22 0.59
CA PRO A 43 4.70 12.03 -0.23
C PRO A 43 5.94 11.97 0.68
N VAL A 44 6.83 11.04 0.39
CA VAL A 44 8.07 10.86 1.16
C VAL A 44 9.33 11.13 0.33
N GLY A 45 9.16 11.63 -0.88
CA GLY A 45 10.25 11.98 -1.76
C GLY A 45 10.42 11.02 -2.93
N GLU A 46 11.08 11.48 -3.98
CA GLU A 46 11.41 10.69 -5.17
C GLU A 46 10.22 10.02 -5.84
N GLY A 47 9.05 10.65 -5.76
CA GLY A 47 7.84 10.10 -6.35
C GLY A 47 7.19 8.99 -5.53
N VAL A 48 7.74 8.67 -4.36
CA VAL A 48 7.18 7.64 -3.47
C VAL A 48 6.19 8.27 -2.51
N SER A 49 5.08 7.60 -2.31
CA SER A 49 4.06 7.96 -1.32
C SER A 49 3.96 6.90 -0.24
N GLU A 50 3.62 7.34 0.96
CA GLU A 50 3.41 6.47 2.11
C GLU A 50 1.95 6.50 2.50
N ALA A 51 1.29 5.35 2.52
CA ALA A 51 -0.07 5.20 3.03
C ALA A 51 -0.01 4.59 4.42
N ARG A 52 -0.64 5.24 5.38
CA ARG A 52 -0.65 4.77 6.77
C ARG A 52 -1.95 4.05 7.06
N ILE A 53 -1.83 2.92 7.73
CA ILE A 53 -2.96 2.10 8.14
C ILE A 53 -2.96 2.05 9.65
N HIS A 54 -3.96 2.71 10.26
CA HIS A 54 -4.08 2.85 11.71
C HIS A 54 -4.81 1.64 12.30
N TYR A 55 -4.10 0.53 12.38
CA TYR A 55 -4.61 -0.70 12.93
C TYR A 55 -3.49 -1.45 13.63
N GLY A 56 -3.74 -1.97 14.83
CA GLY A 56 -2.73 -2.69 15.60
C GLY A 56 -1.50 -1.83 15.87
N PRO A 57 -0.30 -2.33 15.57
CA PRO A 57 0.93 -1.56 15.77
C PRO A 57 1.11 -0.43 14.75
N GLY A 58 0.25 -0.35 13.76
CA GLY A 58 0.37 0.59 12.66
C GLY A 58 1.18 -0.01 11.51
N TYR A 59 0.64 0.08 10.31
CA TYR A 59 1.31 -0.43 9.11
C TYR A 59 1.46 0.69 8.09
N ARG A 60 2.43 0.55 7.21
CA ARG A 60 2.72 1.52 6.16
C ARG A 60 2.91 0.81 4.84
N LEU A 61 2.35 1.41 3.78
CA LEU A 61 2.54 0.95 2.41
C LEU A 61 3.29 2.03 1.65
N TYR A 62 4.32 1.64 0.91
CA TYR A 62 5.07 2.56 0.07
C TYR A 62 4.76 2.24 -1.38
N PHE A 63 4.35 3.24 -2.12
CA PHE A 63 3.95 3.02 -3.51
C PHE A 63 4.33 4.20 -4.39
N VAL A 64 4.42 3.92 -5.69
CA VAL A 64 4.62 4.93 -6.73
C VAL A 64 3.39 4.90 -7.62
N ARG A 65 2.89 6.08 -7.95
CA ARG A 65 1.79 6.22 -8.90
C ARG A 65 2.32 6.78 -10.21
N ARG A 66 2.00 6.12 -11.30
CA ARG A 66 2.36 6.55 -12.65
C ARG A 66 1.09 7.00 -13.37
N GLY A 67 0.82 8.32 -13.32
CA GLY A 67 -0.38 8.89 -13.89
C GLY A 67 -1.63 8.27 -13.29
N GLU A 68 -2.61 7.97 -14.12
CA GLU A 68 -3.84 7.31 -13.71
C GLU A 68 -3.90 5.87 -14.17
N GLU A 69 -2.77 5.32 -14.62
CA GLU A 69 -2.72 4.00 -15.24
C GLU A 69 -2.14 2.92 -14.36
N LEU A 70 -1.26 3.28 -13.44
CA LEU A 70 -0.50 2.28 -12.69
C LEU A 70 -0.12 2.75 -11.31
N ILE A 71 -0.29 1.85 -10.35
CA ILE A 71 0.22 2.00 -8.99
C ILE A 71 1.14 0.81 -8.72
N ILE A 72 2.37 1.11 -8.32
CA ILE A 72 3.35 0.08 -7.99
C ILE A 72 3.55 0.07 -6.48
N LEU A 73 3.22 -1.05 -5.85
CA LEU A 73 3.41 -1.27 -4.42
C LEU A 73 4.84 -1.76 -4.21
N LEU A 74 5.66 -0.91 -3.62
CA LEU A 74 7.10 -1.15 -3.51
C LEU A 74 7.46 -2.05 -2.33
N CYS A 75 6.95 -1.71 -1.16
CA CYS A 75 7.22 -2.45 0.07
C CYS A 75 6.25 -2.01 1.15
N GLY A 76 6.30 -2.69 2.29
CA GLY A 76 5.51 -2.34 3.45
C GLY A 76 6.36 -2.36 4.69
N GLY A 77 5.79 -1.88 5.80
CA GLY A 77 6.47 -1.84 7.08
C GLY A 77 5.49 -1.64 8.24
N GLY A 78 6.00 -1.78 9.43
CA GLY A 78 5.17 -1.59 10.61
C GLY A 78 5.63 -2.31 11.83
#